data_6d5f3e7fd58818759b74a1f9b3213245
#
_entry.id   6d5f3e7fd58818759b74a1f9b3213245
#
_cell.length_a   1.000
_cell.length_b   1.000
_cell.length_c   1.000
_cell.angle_alpha   90.00
_cell.angle_beta   90.00
_cell.angle_gamma   90.00
#
_symmetry.space_group_name_H-M   'P 1'
#
loop_
_entity.id
_entity.type
_entity.pdbx_description
1 polymer ?
#
loop_
_entity_poly.entity_id
_entity_poly.type
_entity_poly.pdbx_seq_one_letter_code
_entity_poly.pdbx_strand_id
1 'polypeptide(L)'
;MVKSAYSSGKPALGVGSGNTPIIFDESCDIKVAVSSVIHSKTFDNGTICASEQSVIVDASIYEEVKKEFRARKAYIAEGEELVKLKKIVLGANGSMNAKLVGRPAIEIAQEAGFNVPADTKLIIGEATSTEISEPLAHEKLFPLLSMYKADDFDDAVDKADELVQGGGIGHTAG
;
A
#
# COMPACT_ATOMS: atom_id res chain seq x y z
N MET A 1 -19.76 6.00 -0.79
CA MET A 1 -20.49 5.28 -1.87
C MET A 1 -21.34 4.15 -1.32
N VAL A 2 -20.80 3.13 -0.62
CA VAL A 2 -21.56 1.99 -0.09
C VAL A 2 -22.75 2.41 0.76
N LYS A 3 -22.53 3.30 1.75
CA LYS A 3 -23.62 3.84 2.59
C LYS A 3 -24.72 4.52 1.76
N SER A 4 -24.35 5.27 0.72
CA SER A 4 -25.33 5.94 -0.16
C SER A 4 -26.09 4.94 -1.02
N ALA A 5 -25.41 3.88 -1.49
CA ALA A 5 -26.05 2.79 -2.23
C ALA A 5 -27.11 2.08 -1.38
N TYR A 6 -26.78 1.69 -0.15
CA TYR A 6 -27.74 1.07 0.76
C TYR A 6 -28.89 2.01 1.18
N SER A 7 -28.62 3.31 1.28
CA SER A 7 -29.64 4.30 1.61
C SER A 7 -30.56 4.64 0.44
N SER A 8 -30.30 4.15 -0.78
CA SER A 8 -31.10 4.42 -1.97
C SER A 8 -32.45 3.71 -2.01
N GLY A 9 -32.65 2.71 -1.14
CA GLY A 9 -33.85 1.85 -1.15
C GLY A 9 -33.88 0.82 -2.29
N LYS A 10 -32.78 0.71 -3.06
CA LYS A 10 -32.64 -0.30 -4.13
C LYS A 10 -31.74 -1.44 -3.67
N PRO A 11 -31.87 -2.66 -4.25
CA PRO A 11 -30.95 -3.74 -3.97
C PRO A 11 -29.52 -3.30 -4.27
N ALA A 12 -28.61 -3.47 -3.28
CA ALA A 12 -27.21 -3.15 -3.40
C ALA A 12 -26.36 -4.19 -2.66
N LEU A 13 -25.23 -4.57 -3.27
CA LEU A 13 -24.22 -5.42 -2.66
C LEU A 13 -22.94 -4.56 -2.54
N GLY A 14 -22.54 -4.28 -1.32
CA GLY A 14 -21.31 -3.55 -1.02
C GLY A 14 -20.28 -4.47 -0.38
N VAL A 15 -19.03 -4.22 -0.68
CA VAL A 15 -17.86 -4.87 -0.05
C VAL A 15 -17.10 -3.86 0.80
N GLY A 16 -16.16 -4.34 1.64
CA GLY A 16 -15.30 -3.47 2.45
C GLY A 16 -14.41 -2.57 1.61
N SER A 17 -13.78 -1.60 2.25
CA SER A 17 -12.64 -0.86 1.68
C SER A 17 -11.49 -1.85 1.46
N GLY A 18 -10.83 -1.79 0.28
CA GLY A 18 -9.80 -2.77 -0.03
C GLY A 18 -8.48 -2.51 0.69
N ASN A 19 -7.84 -3.56 1.14
CA ASN A 19 -6.38 -3.59 1.24
C ASN A 19 -5.94 -4.68 0.27
N THR A 20 -5.44 -4.28 -0.90
CA THR A 20 -5.07 -5.21 -1.97
C THR A 20 -3.63 -5.66 -1.75
N PRO A 21 -3.37 -6.77 -1.04
CA PRO A 21 -2.03 -7.33 -0.92
C PRO A 21 -1.65 -8.08 -2.19
N ILE A 22 -0.36 -8.03 -2.53
CA ILE A 22 0.25 -8.88 -3.55
C ILE A 22 1.47 -9.58 -2.96
N ILE A 23 1.64 -10.86 -3.29
CA ILE A 23 2.77 -11.68 -2.83
C ILE A 23 3.82 -11.75 -3.92
N PHE A 24 5.07 -11.47 -3.57
CA PHE A 24 6.25 -11.73 -4.38
C PHE A 24 6.97 -12.95 -3.81
N ASP A 25 6.69 -14.08 -4.40
CA ASP A 25 7.30 -15.37 -4.14
C ASP A 25 8.70 -15.46 -4.78
N GLU A 26 9.57 -16.35 -4.29
CA GLU A 26 10.94 -16.54 -4.76
C GLU A 26 11.06 -16.84 -6.27
N SER A 27 9.99 -17.37 -6.89
CA SER A 27 9.96 -17.73 -8.31
C SER A 27 9.53 -16.58 -9.22
N CYS A 28 9.12 -15.41 -8.68
CA CYS A 28 8.61 -14.31 -9.47
C CYS A 28 9.68 -13.64 -10.34
N ASP A 29 9.29 -13.13 -11.52
CA ASP A 29 10.13 -12.19 -12.25
C ASP A 29 10.06 -10.82 -11.57
N ILE A 30 11.08 -10.53 -10.76
CA ILE A 30 11.16 -9.30 -9.94
C ILE A 30 11.00 -8.04 -10.79
N LYS A 31 11.58 -8.00 -12.00
CA LYS A 31 11.50 -6.80 -12.86
C LYS A 31 10.09 -6.57 -13.38
N VAL A 32 9.41 -7.63 -13.76
CA VAL A 32 8.02 -7.57 -14.23
C VAL A 32 7.10 -7.24 -13.06
N ALA A 33 7.24 -7.94 -11.95
CA ALA A 33 6.42 -7.75 -10.75
C ALA A 33 6.51 -6.30 -10.22
N VAL A 34 7.72 -5.79 -9.98
CA VAL A 34 7.94 -4.42 -9.51
C VAL A 34 7.42 -3.39 -10.52
N SER A 35 7.63 -3.60 -11.82
CA SER A 35 7.11 -2.72 -12.86
C SER A 35 5.59 -2.65 -12.83
N SER A 36 4.93 -3.80 -12.72
CA SER A 36 3.46 -3.89 -12.69
C SER A 36 2.88 -3.17 -11.47
N VAL A 37 3.44 -3.39 -10.29
CA VAL A 37 3.01 -2.72 -9.05
C VAL A 37 3.19 -1.20 -9.14
N ILE A 38 4.34 -0.73 -9.65
CA ILE A 38 4.55 0.72 -9.82
C ILE A 38 3.51 1.30 -10.78
N HIS A 39 3.27 0.68 -11.94
CA HIS A 39 2.28 1.18 -12.89
C HIS A 39 0.87 1.20 -12.29
N SER A 40 0.47 0.13 -11.62
CA SER A 40 -0.83 0.03 -10.98
C SER A 40 -0.98 1.06 -9.85
N LYS A 41 -0.02 1.13 -8.92
CA LYS A 41 -0.09 2.02 -7.76
C LYS A 41 0.05 3.50 -8.11
N THR A 42 0.70 3.85 -9.21
CA THR A 42 0.85 5.25 -9.63
C THR A 42 -0.19 5.70 -10.66
N PHE A 43 -1.00 4.78 -11.18
CA PHE A 43 -2.11 5.13 -12.05
C PHE A 43 -3.07 6.07 -11.30
N ASP A 44 -3.38 7.20 -11.92
CA ASP A 44 -4.22 8.26 -11.34
C ASP A 44 -3.81 8.64 -9.90
N ASN A 45 -2.50 8.72 -9.64
CA ASN A 45 -1.91 8.97 -8.32
C ASN A 45 -2.46 8.02 -7.21
N GLY A 46 -2.71 6.76 -7.55
CA GLY A 46 -3.11 5.73 -6.59
C GLY A 46 -4.55 5.80 -6.11
N THR A 47 -5.44 6.51 -6.81
CA THR A 47 -6.85 6.64 -6.42
C THR A 47 -7.68 5.39 -6.72
N ILE A 48 -7.17 4.45 -7.52
CA ILE A 48 -7.86 3.22 -7.85
C ILE A 48 -7.81 2.25 -6.67
N CYS A 49 -8.97 1.88 -6.15
CA CYS A 49 -9.09 0.98 -4.99
C CYS A 49 -8.56 -0.45 -5.24
N ALA A 50 -8.52 -0.89 -6.50
CA ALA A 50 -7.95 -2.18 -6.90
C ALA A 50 -6.42 -2.16 -7.10
N SER A 51 -5.77 -0.99 -6.98
CA SER A 51 -4.31 -0.93 -7.00
C SER A 51 -3.73 -1.53 -5.72
N GLU A 52 -2.53 -2.08 -5.83
CA GLU A 52 -1.85 -2.72 -4.70
C GLU A 52 -1.65 -1.74 -3.56
N GLN A 53 -2.01 -2.17 -2.36
CA GLN A 53 -1.85 -1.41 -1.12
C GLN A 53 -0.63 -1.89 -0.34
N SER A 54 -0.33 -3.18 -0.49
CA SER A 54 0.73 -3.87 0.24
C SER A 54 1.44 -4.85 -0.68
N VAL A 55 2.76 -4.93 -0.59
CA VAL A 55 3.60 -5.95 -1.22
C VAL A 55 4.21 -6.79 -0.10
N ILE A 56 4.00 -8.08 -0.14
CA ILE A 56 4.55 -9.05 0.79
C ILE A 56 5.62 -9.83 0.03
N VAL A 57 6.85 -9.74 0.48
CA VAL A 57 8.01 -10.21 -0.28
C VAL A 57 8.71 -11.31 0.51
N ASP A 58 8.95 -12.45 -0.15
CA ASP A 58 9.76 -13.53 0.40
C ASP A 58 11.15 -13.05 0.84
N ALA A 59 11.59 -13.52 1.98
CA ALA A 59 12.85 -13.11 2.60
C ALA A 59 14.07 -13.28 1.70
N SER A 60 14.08 -14.32 0.85
CA SER A 60 15.20 -14.65 -0.04
C SER A 60 15.43 -13.61 -1.14
N ILE A 61 14.38 -12.94 -1.60
CA ILE A 61 14.44 -11.93 -2.68
C ILE A 61 14.22 -10.51 -2.18
N TYR A 62 14.00 -10.29 -0.88
CA TYR A 62 13.57 -9.02 -0.31
C TYR A 62 14.48 -7.83 -0.68
N GLU A 63 15.80 -7.99 -0.53
CA GLU A 63 16.74 -6.91 -0.84
C GLU A 63 16.86 -6.64 -2.35
N GLU A 64 16.70 -7.67 -3.18
CA GLU A 64 16.69 -7.49 -4.63
C GLU A 64 15.44 -6.73 -5.09
N VAL A 65 14.29 -7.03 -4.54
CA VAL A 65 13.03 -6.31 -4.76
C VAL A 65 13.16 -4.84 -4.35
N LYS A 66 13.73 -4.55 -3.17
CA LYS A 66 13.99 -3.16 -2.73
C LYS A 66 14.90 -2.41 -3.72
N LYS A 67 15.95 -3.06 -4.18
CA LYS A 67 16.87 -2.48 -5.18
C LYS A 67 16.15 -2.17 -6.49
N GLU A 68 15.30 -3.07 -6.98
CA GLU A 68 14.54 -2.86 -8.21
C GLU A 68 13.51 -1.72 -8.06
N PHE A 69 12.81 -1.61 -6.92
CA PHE A 69 11.94 -0.48 -6.63
C PHE A 69 12.69 0.86 -6.66
N ARG A 70 13.87 0.95 -6.01
CA ARG A 70 14.71 2.15 -6.05
C ARG A 70 15.17 2.50 -7.47
N ALA A 71 15.57 1.50 -8.26
CA ALA A 71 15.99 1.69 -9.66
C ALA A 71 14.87 2.27 -10.53
N ARG A 72 13.61 2.03 -10.17
CA ARG A 72 12.42 2.54 -10.88
C ARG A 72 11.81 3.78 -10.24
N LYS A 73 12.57 4.49 -9.41
CA LYS A 73 12.16 5.78 -8.81
C LYS A 73 11.12 5.64 -7.68
N ALA A 74 11.04 4.50 -7.04
CA ALA A 74 10.40 4.41 -5.75
C ALA A 74 11.35 4.89 -4.65
N TYR A 75 10.83 5.61 -3.68
CA TYR A 75 11.55 6.09 -2.51
C TYR A 75 11.18 5.24 -1.29
N ILE A 76 12.14 4.62 -0.64
CA ILE A 76 11.88 3.83 0.58
C ILE A 76 12.16 4.73 1.77
N ALA A 77 11.10 5.06 2.51
CA ALA A 77 11.19 5.88 3.73
C ALA A 77 11.69 5.02 4.90
N GLU A 78 12.75 5.46 5.55
CA GLU A 78 13.41 4.73 6.64
C GLU A 78 13.57 5.62 7.89
N GLY A 79 13.76 5.01 9.05
CA GLY A 79 14.04 5.71 10.30
C GLY A 79 13.01 6.78 10.66
N GLU A 80 13.45 8.03 10.86
CA GLU A 80 12.56 9.14 11.23
C GLU A 80 11.55 9.51 10.14
N GLU A 81 11.89 9.31 8.86
CA GLU A 81 10.98 9.58 7.74
C GLU A 81 9.80 8.61 7.75
N LEU A 82 10.05 7.33 8.03
CA LEU A 82 9.00 6.32 8.18
C LEU A 82 8.05 6.67 9.34
N VAL A 83 8.60 7.12 10.47
CA VAL A 83 7.80 7.56 11.62
C VAL A 83 6.93 8.77 11.28
N LYS A 84 7.47 9.74 10.54
CA LYS A 84 6.73 10.91 10.08
C LYS A 84 5.65 10.52 9.07
N LEU A 85 5.97 9.64 8.14
CA LEU A 85 5.05 9.13 7.13
C LEU A 85 3.83 8.44 7.78
N LYS A 86 4.05 7.53 8.74
CA LYS A 86 2.98 6.84 9.46
C LYS A 86 2.00 7.78 10.15
N LYS A 87 2.45 8.93 10.64
CA LYS A 87 1.60 9.93 11.32
C LYS A 87 0.57 10.59 10.41
N ILE A 88 0.82 10.64 9.11
CA ILE A 88 -0.06 11.34 8.17
C ILE A 88 -0.98 10.41 7.38
N VAL A 89 -0.73 9.09 7.40
CA VAL A 89 -1.54 8.10 6.65
C VAL A 89 -3.00 8.14 7.07
N LEU A 90 -3.23 8.23 8.37
CA LEU A 90 -4.58 8.28 8.95
C LEU A 90 -4.93 9.70 9.38
N GLY A 91 -6.19 10.07 9.19
CA GLY A 91 -6.76 11.29 9.75
C GLY A 91 -7.09 11.14 11.25
N ALA A 92 -7.49 12.24 11.88
CA ALA A 92 -7.80 12.27 13.31
C ALA A 92 -8.94 11.31 13.73
N ASN A 93 -9.75 10.86 12.80
CA ASN A 93 -10.84 9.90 13.02
C ASN A 93 -10.41 8.43 12.83
N GLY A 94 -9.12 8.16 12.62
CA GLY A 94 -8.59 6.82 12.35
C GLY A 94 -8.86 6.27 10.95
N SER A 95 -9.53 7.03 10.08
CA SER A 95 -9.71 6.65 8.67
C SER A 95 -8.57 7.20 7.81
N MET A 96 -8.43 6.70 6.59
CA MET A 96 -7.48 7.23 5.60
C MET A 96 -7.55 8.77 5.53
N ASN A 97 -6.39 9.42 5.49
CA ASN A 97 -6.31 10.87 5.40
C ASN A 97 -6.76 11.36 4.01
N ALA A 98 -7.99 11.86 3.94
CA ALA A 98 -8.60 12.33 2.70
C ALA A 98 -7.82 13.49 2.01
N LYS A 99 -6.98 14.20 2.75
CA LYS A 99 -6.15 15.29 2.16
C LYS A 99 -5.04 14.78 1.25
N LEU A 100 -4.67 13.51 1.38
CA LEU A 100 -3.58 12.89 0.60
C LEU A 100 -4.10 12.21 -0.67
N VAL A 101 -5.40 11.97 -0.78
CA VAL A 101 -6.00 11.24 -1.91
C VAL A 101 -5.67 11.92 -3.23
N GLY A 102 -5.08 11.15 -4.16
CA GLY A 102 -4.72 11.62 -5.50
C GLY A 102 -3.54 12.59 -5.57
N ARG A 103 -2.86 12.89 -4.45
CA ARG A 103 -1.66 13.73 -4.46
C ARG A 103 -0.43 12.95 -4.96
N PRO A 104 0.50 13.60 -5.67
CA PRO A 104 1.75 12.96 -6.08
C PRO A 104 2.67 12.67 -4.88
N ALA A 105 3.58 11.70 -5.04
CA ALA A 105 4.51 11.24 -3.99
C ALA A 105 5.31 12.38 -3.32
N ILE A 106 5.72 13.38 -4.10
CA ILE A 106 6.45 14.55 -3.62
C ILE A 106 5.65 15.34 -2.57
N GLU A 107 4.36 15.57 -2.83
CA GLU A 107 3.50 16.33 -1.91
C GLU A 107 3.21 15.53 -0.64
N ILE A 108 3.13 14.19 -0.75
CA ILE A 108 2.98 13.31 0.41
C ILE A 108 4.22 13.38 1.31
N ALA A 109 5.43 13.33 0.73
CA ALA A 109 6.67 13.48 1.48
C ALA A 109 6.76 14.85 2.18
N GLN A 110 6.40 15.92 1.48
CA GLN A 110 6.38 17.28 2.05
C GLN A 110 5.37 17.40 3.20
N GLU A 111 4.17 16.84 3.06
CA GLU A 111 3.16 16.82 4.14
C GLU A 111 3.66 16.02 5.36
N ALA A 112 4.44 14.95 5.13
CA ALA A 112 5.09 14.19 6.19
C ALA A 112 6.31 14.93 6.80
N GLY A 113 6.81 15.97 6.17
CA GLY A 113 7.94 16.78 6.66
C GLY A 113 9.31 16.18 6.30
N PHE A 114 9.44 15.61 5.11
CA PHE A 114 10.72 15.22 4.51
C PHE A 114 10.71 15.47 2.99
N ASN A 115 11.89 15.36 2.35
CA ASN A 115 12.03 15.61 0.93
C ASN A 115 12.42 14.32 0.19
N VAL A 116 11.94 14.19 -1.03
CA VAL A 116 12.28 13.10 -1.95
C VAL A 116 12.76 13.68 -3.29
N PRO A 117 13.50 12.92 -4.12
CA PRO A 117 13.87 13.34 -5.47
C PRO A 117 12.65 13.75 -6.31
N ALA A 118 12.83 14.72 -7.19
CA ALA A 118 11.73 15.30 -8.00
C ALA A 118 11.05 14.29 -8.94
N ASP A 119 11.75 13.23 -9.30
CA ASP A 119 11.25 12.15 -10.16
C ASP A 119 10.70 10.94 -9.38
N THR A 120 10.50 11.08 -8.07
CA THR A 120 9.91 10.02 -7.23
C THR A 120 8.47 9.75 -7.65
N LYS A 121 8.20 8.49 -8.01
CA LYS A 121 6.89 8.03 -8.45
C LYS A 121 6.03 7.49 -7.30
N LEU A 122 6.66 6.82 -6.35
CA LEU A 122 6.03 6.04 -5.30
C LEU A 122 6.86 6.13 -4.03
N ILE A 123 6.21 6.26 -2.88
CA ILE A 123 6.85 6.10 -1.57
C ILE A 123 6.55 4.69 -1.07
N ILE A 124 7.53 4.04 -0.47
CA ILE A 124 7.39 2.74 0.19
C ILE A 124 7.68 2.90 1.67
N GLY A 125 6.80 2.40 2.52
CA GLY A 125 7.01 2.25 3.95
C GLY A 125 7.11 0.78 4.32
N GLU A 126 8.21 0.39 4.98
CA GLU A 126 8.34 -0.97 5.50
C GLU A 126 7.48 -1.12 6.77
N ALA A 127 6.66 -2.16 6.80
CA ALA A 127 5.78 -2.48 7.92
C ALA A 127 6.08 -3.87 8.47
N THR A 128 5.99 -4.01 9.79
CA THR A 128 6.27 -5.26 10.50
C THR A 128 5.02 -5.88 11.12
N SER A 129 3.89 -5.17 11.09
CA SER A 129 2.62 -5.64 11.61
C SER A 129 1.51 -5.43 10.58
N THR A 130 0.62 -6.39 10.49
CA THR A 130 -0.61 -6.38 9.68
C THR A 130 -1.84 -5.92 10.47
N GLU A 131 -1.67 -5.68 11.76
CA GLU A 131 -2.75 -5.25 12.64
C GLU A 131 -3.33 -3.89 12.24
N ILE A 132 -4.61 -3.68 12.54
CA ILE A 132 -5.32 -2.41 12.28
C ILE A 132 -4.71 -1.20 13.03
N SER A 133 -3.91 -1.44 14.05
CA SER A 133 -3.15 -0.41 14.78
C SER A 133 -1.97 0.16 13.96
N GLU A 134 -1.49 -0.58 12.95
CA GLU A 134 -0.43 -0.15 12.04
C GLU A 134 -1.00 0.75 10.93
N PRO A 135 -0.63 2.05 10.86
CA PRO A 135 -1.16 2.95 9.85
C PRO A 135 -0.93 2.47 8.42
N LEU A 136 0.19 1.79 8.16
CA LEU A 136 0.52 1.26 6.83
C LEU A 136 -0.34 0.05 6.43
N ALA A 137 -1.03 -0.61 7.37
CA ALA A 137 -1.93 -1.72 7.08
C ALA A 137 -3.29 -1.26 6.53
N HIS A 138 -3.56 0.05 6.49
CA HIS A 138 -4.81 0.59 5.95
C HIS A 138 -4.77 0.85 4.45
N GLU A 139 -5.95 1.00 3.84
CA GLU A 139 -6.08 1.48 2.46
C GLU A 139 -5.45 2.86 2.30
N LYS A 140 -4.74 3.06 1.20
CA LYS A 140 -4.05 4.30 0.84
C LYS A 140 -4.35 4.67 -0.61
N LEU A 141 -5.27 5.61 -0.84
CA LEU A 141 -5.63 6.09 -2.19
C LEU A 141 -4.70 7.22 -2.65
N PHE A 142 -3.39 6.97 -2.54
CA PHE A 142 -2.29 7.85 -2.94
C PHE A 142 -1.02 7.02 -3.16
N PRO A 143 0.05 7.55 -3.80
CA PRO A 143 1.25 6.78 -4.15
C PRO A 143 2.11 6.43 -2.93
N LEU A 144 1.56 5.65 -2.02
CA LEU A 144 2.22 5.02 -0.88
C LEU A 144 1.90 3.54 -0.88
N LEU A 145 2.94 2.71 -0.85
CA LEU A 145 2.88 1.26 -0.79
C LEU A 145 3.48 0.77 0.53
N SER A 146 2.84 -0.18 1.16
CA SER A 146 3.41 -0.88 2.31
C SER A 146 4.21 -2.07 1.83
N MET A 147 5.36 -2.32 2.43
CA MET A 147 6.20 -3.47 2.11
C MET A 147 6.39 -4.31 3.37
N TYR A 148 6.08 -5.60 3.27
CA TYR A 148 6.24 -6.59 4.31
C TYR A 148 7.29 -7.61 3.89
N LYS A 149 8.06 -8.11 4.85
CA LYS A 149 8.93 -9.25 4.65
C LYS A 149 8.21 -10.49 5.18
N ALA A 150 8.21 -11.57 4.40
CA ALA A 150 7.72 -12.87 4.80
C ALA A 150 8.88 -13.86 4.90
N ASP A 151 8.82 -14.76 5.89
CA ASP A 151 9.85 -15.77 6.09
C ASP A 151 9.77 -16.86 5.02
N ASP A 152 8.55 -17.18 4.56
CA ASP A 152 8.25 -18.13 3.49
C ASP A 152 6.88 -17.81 2.85
N PHE A 153 6.44 -18.66 1.91
CA PHE A 153 5.17 -18.49 1.20
C PHE A 153 3.94 -18.60 2.12
N ASP A 154 3.97 -19.52 3.08
CA ASP A 154 2.84 -19.69 4.01
C ASP A 154 2.69 -18.45 4.90
N ASP A 155 3.79 -17.92 5.44
CA ASP A 155 3.79 -16.65 6.18
C ASP A 155 3.33 -15.46 5.31
N ALA A 156 3.68 -15.46 4.02
CA ALA A 156 3.20 -14.43 3.10
C ALA A 156 1.69 -14.50 2.89
N VAL A 157 1.13 -15.70 2.77
CA VAL A 157 -0.31 -15.94 2.65
C VAL A 157 -1.05 -15.52 3.92
N ASP A 158 -0.53 -15.87 5.10
CA ASP A 158 -1.12 -15.48 6.38
C ASP A 158 -1.18 -13.96 6.52
N LYS A 159 -0.08 -13.26 6.22
CA LYS A 159 -0.05 -11.78 6.20
C LYS A 159 -1.04 -11.17 5.20
N ALA A 160 -1.16 -11.76 4.01
CA ALA A 160 -2.12 -11.30 3.01
C ALA A 160 -3.57 -11.46 3.49
N ASP A 161 -3.90 -12.60 4.09
CA ASP A 161 -5.22 -12.86 4.65
C ASP A 161 -5.57 -11.88 5.79
N GLU A 162 -4.63 -11.65 6.72
CA GLU A 162 -4.80 -10.68 7.80
C GLU A 162 -5.07 -9.26 7.26
N LEU A 163 -4.35 -8.82 6.24
CA LEU A 163 -4.55 -7.52 5.59
C LEU A 163 -5.91 -7.43 4.90
N VAL A 164 -6.35 -8.49 4.23
CA VAL A 164 -7.67 -8.55 3.59
C VAL A 164 -8.77 -8.51 4.64
N GLN A 165 -8.64 -9.27 5.73
CA GLN A 165 -9.62 -9.26 6.82
C GLN A 165 -9.69 -7.91 7.52
N GLY A 166 -8.54 -7.27 7.78
CA GLY A 166 -8.45 -5.93 8.39
C GLY A 166 -9.04 -4.83 7.51
N GLY A 167 -8.87 -4.90 6.19
CA GLY A 167 -9.42 -3.95 5.22
C GLY A 167 -10.89 -4.16 4.88
N GLY A 168 -11.40 -5.36 5.13
CA GLY A 168 -12.76 -5.76 4.78
C GLY A 168 -12.82 -6.75 3.61
N ILE A 169 -13.49 -7.88 3.84
CA ILE A 169 -13.59 -8.99 2.89
C ILE A 169 -14.38 -8.58 1.65
N GLY A 170 -14.00 -9.15 0.49
CA GLY A 170 -14.73 -9.03 -0.77
C GLY A 170 -14.05 -8.12 -1.80
N HIS A 171 -12.85 -7.63 -1.52
CA HIS A 171 -12.01 -6.89 -2.46
C HIS A 171 -10.98 -7.81 -3.15
N THR A 172 -9.90 -7.26 -3.66
CA THR A 172 -8.89 -7.95 -4.48
C THR A 172 -7.67 -8.36 -3.66
N ALA A 173 -7.06 -9.50 -4.01
CA ALA A 173 -5.73 -9.93 -3.59
C ALA A 173 -5.02 -10.62 -4.77
N GLY A 174 -3.69 -10.65 -4.82
CA GLY A 174 -2.88 -11.24 -5.89
C GLY A 174 -1.57 -11.87 -5.39
#